data_8c7febd8073616e9df5075aba5f1877e
#
_entry.id   8c7febd8073616e9df5075aba5f1877e
#
_cell.length_a   1.000
_cell.length_b   1.000
_cell.length_c   1.000
_cell.angle_alpha   90.00
_cell.angle_beta   90.00
_cell.angle_gamma   90.00
#
_symmetry.space_group_name_H-M   'P 1'
#
loop_
_entity.id
_entity.type
_entity.pdbx_description
1 polymer ?
#
loop_
_entity_poly.entity_id
_entity_poly.type
_entity_poly.pdbx_seq_one_letter_code
_entity_poly.pdbx_strand_id
1 'polypeptide(L)'
;MPITDILEKNCRLYGDDVALVEINPEMPETKRTTWKEFDLIEPSRAAYYRREITWNVFNEKANRFANLLIERGIKKGEKVGILLMNCLEWLPIYFGVLKTGALAVPFNFRYDTDEIKYCADLAEVDVIVFGSNFIGRLEPIADELSRNRLMFYFGEGGCPAWAEDYSS
;
A
#
# COMPACT_ATOMS: atom_id res chain seq x y z
N MET A 1 -19.52 11.22 8.70
CA MET A 1 -19.12 9.79 8.72
C MET A 1 -17.71 9.71 8.13
N PRO A 2 -16.72 9.24 8.86
CA PRO A 2 -15.38 9.04 8.34
C PRO A 2 -15.37 8.05 7.17
N ILE A 3 -14.40 8.18 6.25
CA ILE A 3 -14.27 7.26 5.11
C ILE A 3 -13.99 5.82 5.57
N THR A 4 -13.35 5.65 6.70
CA THR A 4 -13.09 4.34 7.32
C THR A 4 -14.37 3.59 7.71
N ASP A 5 -15.42 4.32 8.11
CA ASP A 5 -16.72 3.73 8.43
C ASP A 5 -17.41 3.14 7.18
N ILE A 6 -17.10 3.71 5.99
CA ILE A 6 -17.61 3.19 4.72
C ILE A 6 -17.01 1.82 4.44
N LEU A 7 -15.70 1.65 4.68
CA LEU A 7 -15.03 0.35 4.52
C LEU A 7 -15.67 -0.69 5.44
N GLU A 8 -15.86 -0.38 6.73
CA GLU A 8 -16.49 -1.28 7.68
C GLU A 8 -17.94 -1.61 7.35
N LYS A 9 -18.70 -0.61 6.84
CA LYS A 9 -20.06 -0.82 6.36
C LYS A 9 -20.08 -1.77 5.17
N ASN A 10 -19.17 -1.59 4.21
CA ASN A 10 -19.08 -2.46 3.04
C ASN A 10 -18.70 -3.90 3.44
N CYS A 11 -17.80 -4.08 4.40
CA CYS A 11 -17.49 -5.40 4.93
C CYS A 11 -18.72 -6.11 5.52
N ARG A 12 -19.55 -5.38 6.24
CA ARG A 12 -20.79 -5.96 6.81
C ARG A 12 -21.85 -6.31 5.76
N LEU A 13 -21.89 -5.57 4.65
CA LEU A 13 -22.93 -5.74 3.61
C LEU A 13 -22.47 -6.69 2.48
N TYR A 14 -21.17 -6.67 2.15
CA TYR A 14 -20.61 -7.28 0.95
C TYR A 14 -19.29 -8.03 1.26
N GLY A 15 -19.12 -8.51 2.48
CA GLY A 15 -17.83 -9.00 3.00
C GLY A 15 -17.07 -9.95 2.10
N ASP A 16 -17.77 -10.88 1.48
CA ASP A 16 -17.21 -11.93 0.61
C ASP A 16 -17.16 -11.52 -0.87
N ASP A 17 -17.75 -10.37 -1.23
CA ASP A 17 -17.71 -9.86 -2.59
C ASP A 17 -16.32 -9.25 -2.89
N VAL A 18 -15.92 -9.30 -4.16
CA VAL A 18 -14.66 -8.70 -4.63
C VAL A 18 -14.68 -7.19 -4.45
N ALA A 19 -13.69 -6.67 -3.72
CA ALA A 19 -13.51 -5.26 -3.48
C ALA A 19 -12.47 -4.62 -4.40
N LEU A 20 -11.34 -5.29 -4.59
CA LEU A 20 -10.21 -4.79 -5.38
C LEU A 20 -9.73 -5.85 -6.35
N VAL A 21 -9.33 -5.39 -7.52
CA VAL A 21 -8.76 -6.22 -8.59
C VAL A 21 -7.45 -5.59 -9.05
N GLU A 22 -6.41 -6.41 -9.13
CA GLU A 22 -5.14 -6.07 -9.75
C GLU A 22 -4.96 -6.83 -11.05
N ILE A 23 -4.58 -6.13 -12.09
CA ILE A 23 -4.24 -6.71 -13.39
C ILE A 23 -2.74 -6.52 -13.61
N ASN A 24 -2.03 -7.60 -13.90
CA ASN A 24 -0.62 -7.56 -14.29
C ASN A 24 -0.51 -7.46 -15.82
N PRO A 25 -0.18 -6.29 -16.38
CA PRO A 25 -0.11 -6.09 -17.84
C PRO A 25 1.07 -6.79 -18.50
N GLU A 26 2.06 -7.25 -17.74
CA GLU A 26 3.24 -7.98 -18.26
C GLU A 26 2.94 -9.44 -18.52
N MET A 27 1.84 -9.95 -17.94
CA MET A 27 1.42 -11.33 -18.16
C MET A 27 0.54 -11.43 -19.40
N PRO A 28 0.73 -12.45 -20.25
CA PRO A 28 -0.15 -12.67 -21.39
C PRO A 28 -1.56 -12.89 -20.91
N GLU A 29 -2.49 -12.11 -21.47
CA GLU A 29 -3.91 -12.33 -21.29
C GLU A 29 -4.30 -13.64 -21.95
N THR A 30 -4.45 -14.69 -21.17
CA THR A 30 -4.86 -16.00 -21.69
C THR A 30 -6.34 -16.03 -22.02
N LYS A 31 -7.10 -15.05 -21.51
CA LYS A 31 -8.52 -14.88 -21.80
C LYS A 31 -8.91 -13.41 -21.57
N ARG A 32 -9.49 -12.77 -22.60
CA ARG A 32 -10.09 -11.45 -22.43
C ARG A 32 -11.27 -11.57 -21.51
N THR A 33 -11.18 -11.04 -20.30
CA THR A 33 -12.29 -10.99 -19.37
C THR A 33 -13.20 -9.83 -19.71
N THR A 34 -14.43 -10.17 -20.06
CA THR A 34 -15.54 -9.22 -20.02
C THR A 34 -16.15 -9.22 -18.61
N TRP A 35 -16.92 -8.21 -18.26
CA TRP A 35 -17.65 -8.13 -16.99
C TRP A 35 -18.46 -9.39 -16.62
N LYS A 36 -18.80 -10.22 -17.60
CA LYS A 36 -19.57 -11.45 -17.42
C LYS A 36 -18.70 -12.68 -17.18
N GLU A 37 -17.39 -12.56 -17.27
CA GLU A 37 -16.45 -13.70 -17.21
C GLU A 37 -15.56 -13.66 -15.96
N PHE A 38 -15.84 -12.78 -14.99
CA PHE A 38 -15.05 -12.64 -13.77
C PHE A 38 -14.92 -13.94 -12.97
N ASP A 39 -15.95 -14.76 -12.98
CA ASP A 39 -15.98 -16.02 -12.23
C ASP A 39 -15.24 -17.19 -12.93
N LEU A 40 -14.71 -16.95 -14.14
CA LEU A 40 -14.13 -18.01 -14.97
C LEU A 40 -12.60 -18.03 -14.99
N ILE A 41 -11.94 -17.09 -14.28
CA ILE A 41 -10.48 -17.05 -14.20
C ILE A 41 -10.04 -17.69 -12.90
N GLU A 42 -9.59 -18.95 -12.97
CA GLU A 42 -8.85 -19.54 -11.87
C GLU A 42 -7.46 -18.93 -11.81
N PRO A 43 -7.06 -18.31 -10.67
CA PRO A 43 -5.73 -17.74 -10.52
C PRO A 43 -4.68 -18.87 -10.53
N SER A 44 -3.77 -18.84 -11.49
CA SER A 44 -2.58 -19.67 -11.48
C SER A 44 -1.62 -19.19 -10.38
N ARG A 45 -1.12 -20.10 -9.54
CA ARG A 45 -0.26 -19.77 -8.39
C ARG A 45 1.13 -19.21 -8.76
N ALA A 46 1.55 -19.27 -10.00
CA ALA A 46 2.91 -18.92 -10.39
C ALA A 46 3.04 -17.57 -11.12
N ALA A 47 1.98 -17.09 -11.78
CA ALA A 47 2.00 -15.82 -12.49
C ALA A 47 0.55 -15.41 -12.77
N TYR A 48 0.05 -14.48 -11.99
CA TYR A 48 -1.33 -14.04 -12.12
C TYR A 48 -1.44 -12.91 -13.14
N TYR A 49 -2.28 -13.09 -14.16
CA TYR A 49 -2.79 -11.96 -14.92
C TYR A 49 -3.74 -11.10 -14.06
N ARG A 50 -4.52 -11.74 -13.19
CA ARG A 50 -5.53 -11.11 -12.34
C ARG A 50 -5.44 -11.62 -10.90
N ARG A 51 -5.43 -10.70 -9.94
CA ARG A 51 -5.51 -10.98 -8.50
C ARG A 51 -6.67 -10.19 -7.90
N GLU A 52 -7.33 -10.74 -6.88
CA GLU A 52 -8.50 -10.15 -6.25
C GLU A 52 -8.42 -10.25 -4.74
N ILE A 53 -9.02 -9.28 -4.06
CA ILE A 53 -9.32 -9.38 -2.63
C ILE A 53 -10.76 -8.94 -2.35
N THR A 54 -11.39 -9.60 -1.38
CA THR A 54 -12.74 -9.28 -0.91
C THR A 54 -12.73 -8.07 0.02
N TRP A 55 -13.91 -7.53 0.35
CA TRP A 55 -14.04 -6.45 1.34
C TRP A 55 -13.51 -6.87 2.71
N ASN A 56 -13.75 -8.10 3.14
CA ASN A 56 -13.23 -8.63 4.40
C ASN A 56 -11.70 -8.64 4.41
N VAL A 57 -11.07 -9.17 3.38
CA VAL A 57 -9.61 -9.20 3.24
C VAL A 57 -9.03 -7.79 3.16
N PHE A 58 -9.68 -6.89 2.42
CA PHE A 58 -9.27 -5.49 2.37
C PHE A 58 -9.23 -4.86 3.78
N ASN A 59 -10.32 -5.00 4.52
CA ASN A 59 -10.40 -4.44 5.87
C ASN A 59 -9.40 -5.08 6.84
N GLU A 60 -9.20 -6.40 6.75
CA GLU A 60 -8.21 -7.12 7.55
C GLU A 60 -6.79 -6.58 7.31
N LYS A 61 -6.39 -6.44 6.04
CA LYS A 61 -5.10 -5.86 5.67
C LYS A 61 -4.96 -4.42 6.19
N ALA A 62 -5.99 -3.60 6.04
CA ALA A 62 -6.00 -2.23 6.58
C ALA A 62 -5.83 -2.21 8.10
N ASN A 63 -6.51 -3.10 8.82
CA ASN A 63 -6.38 -3.21 10.27
C ASN A 63 -4.97 -3.67 10.69
N ARG A 64 -4.38 -4.65 9.99
CA ARG A 64 -3.01 -5.10 10.26
C ARG A 64 -2.01 -3.95 10.12
N PHE A 65 -2.10 -3.19 9.03
CA PHE A 65 -1.21 -2.04 8.83
C PHE A 65 -1.45 -0.94 9.88
N ALA A 66 -2.71 -0.65 10.22
CA ALA A 66 -3.02 0.31 11.29
C ALA A 66 -2.42 -0.12 12.65
N ASN A 67 -2.53 -1.40 13.01
CA ASN A 67 -1.97 -1.93 14.24
C ASN A 67 -0.44 -1.82 14.24
N LEU A 68 0.23 -2.15 13.13
CA LEU A 68 1.67 -1.98 12.99
C LEU A 68 2.08 -0.52 13.23
N LEU A 69 1.40 0.43 12.59
CA LEU A 69 1.68 1.86 12.79
C LEU A 69 1.51 2.28 14.27
N ILE A 70 0.45 1.81 14.93
CA ILE A 70 0.20 2.08 16.35
C ILE A 70 1.30 1.47 17.24
N GLU A 71 1.70 0.23 16.97
CA GLU A 71 2.80 -0.44 17.69
C GLU A 71 4.13 0.29 17.54
N ARG A 72 4.37 0.92 16.39
CA ARG A 72 5.55 1.77 16.12
C ARG A 72 5.38 3.19 16.64
N GLY A 73 4.30 3.47 17.36
CA GLY A 73 4.06 4.73 18.05
C GLY A 73 3.63 5.87 17.14
N ILE A 74 3.03 5.55 15.98
CA ILE A 74 2.44 6.55 15.09
C ILE A 74 1.19 7.14 15.75
N LYS A 75 1.13 8.47 15.78
CA LYS A 75 0.07 9.23 16.44
C LYS A 75 -0.87 9.89 15.43
N LYS A 76 -2.06 10.21 15.92
CA LYS A 76 -3.01 11.02 15.17
C LYS A 76 -2.36 12.33 14.69
N GLY A 77 -2.52 12.61 13.40
CA GLY A 77 -1.97 13.81 12.74
C GLY A 77 -0.55 13.67 12.23
N GLU A 78 0.18 12.58 12.57
CA GLU A 78 1.44 12.27 11.91
C GLU A 78 1.21 11.87 10.45
N LYS A 79 2.22 12.00 9.62
CA LYS A 79 2.12 11.89 8.17
C LYS A 79 2.86 10.65 7.68
N VAL A 80 2.14 9.81 6.95
CA VAL A 80 2.66 8.57 6.37
C VAL A 80 2.70 8.70 4.85
N GLY A 81 3.90 8.75 4.30
CA GLY A 81 4.16 8.75 2.86
C GLY A 81 3.90 7.36 2.27
N ILE A 82 3.23 7.32 1.13
CA ILE A 82 2.95 6.07 0.41
C ILE A 82 3.60 6.17 -0.97
N LEU A 83 4.69 5.43 -1.17
CA LEU A 83 5.46 5.37 -2.41
C LEU A 83 5.41 3.94 -2.99
N LEU A 84 4.30 3.61 -3.59
CA LEU A 84 4.02 2.30 -4.16
C LEU A 84 3.56 2.42 -5.61
N MET A 85 3.85 1.41 -6.41
CA MET A 85 3.12 1.18 -7.65
C MET A 85 1.68 0.79 -7.33
N ASN A 86 0.79 0.90 -8.32
CA ASN A 86 -0.58 0.42 -8.16
C ASN A 86 -0.56 -1.10 -7.93
N CYS A 87 -1.03 -1.52 -6.78
CA CYS A 87 -1.11 -2.92 -6.34
C CYS A 87 -2.29 -3.11 -5.39
N LEU A 88 -2.63 -4.36 -5.08
CA LEU A 88 -3.73 -4.68 -4.17
C LEU A 88 -3.52 -4.12 -2.76
N GLU A 89 -2.29 -3.91 -2.34
CA GLU A 89 -1.92 -3.43 -1.01
C GLU A 89 -2.02 -1.91 -0.87
N TRP A 90 -2.04 -1.16 -1.98
CA TRP A 90 -2.03 0.30 -1.95
C TRP A 90 -3.20 0.88 -1.14
N LEU A 91 -4.43 0.45 -1.44
CA LEU A 91 -5.63 0.91 -0.71
C LEU A 91 -5.71 0.38 0.72
N PRO A 92 -5.43 -0.90 1.02
CA PRO A 92 -5.30 -1.38 2.39
C PRO A 92 -4.33 -0.55 3.24
N ILE A 93 -3.15 -0.22 2.72
CA ILE A 93 -2.17 0.63 3.40
C ILE A 93 -2.74 2.04 3.62
N TYR A 94 -3.32 2.65 2.58
CA TYR A 94 -3.95 3.97 2.69
C TYR A 94 -5.04 4.01 3.78
N PHE A 95 -5.96 3.05 3.78
CA PHE A 95 -7.01 2.96 4.81
C PHE A 95 -6.44 2.62 6.18
N GLY A 96 -5.37 1.82 6.25
CA GLY A 96 -4.66 1.54 7.50
C GLY A 96 -4.12 2.82 8.15
N VAL A 97 -3.50 3.69 7.36
CA VAL A 97 -3.06 5.02 7.82
C VAL A 97 -4.25 5.82 8.37
N LEU A 98 -5.34 5.92 7.62
CA LEU A 98 -6.52 6.69 8.04
C LEU A 98 -7.15 6.14 9.33
N LYS A 99 -7.13 4.82 9.54
CA LYS A 99 -7.67 4.19 10.76
C LYS A 99 -6.91 4.60 12.02
N THR A 100 -5.64 4.96 11.93
CA THR A 100 -4.86 5.48 13.07
C THR A 100 -5.15 6.95 13.37
N GLY A 101 -5.82 7.65 12.47
CA GLY A 101 -5.98 9.11 12.50
C GLY A 101 -4.76 9.88 11.99
N ALA A 102 -3.77 9.19 11.44
CA ALA A 102 -2.67 9.79 10.72
C ALA A 102 -3.11 10.30 9.33
N LEU A 103 -2.28 11.10 8.70
CA LEU A 103 -2.50 11.67 7.37
C LEU A 103 -1.75 10.82 6.34
N ALA A 104 -2.46 10.32 5.35
CA ALA A 104 -1.84 9.63 4.21
C ALA A 104 -1.34 10.66 3.20
N VAL A 105 -0.08 10.54 2.79
CA VAL A 105 0.60 11.39 1.80
C VAL A 105 1.02 10.52 0.61
N PRO A 106 0.16 10.36 -0.41
CA PRO A 106 0.52 9.62 -1.61
C PRO A 106 1.61 10.33 -2.40
N PHE A 107 2.69 9.63 -2.71
CA PHE A 107 3.73 10.09 -3.62
C PHE A 107 3.46 9.62 -5.05
N ASN A 108 3.86 10.44 -6.01
CA ASN A 108 3.83 10.00 -7.40
C ASN A 108 4.93 8.95 -7.64
N PHE A 109 4.57 7.81 -8.16
CA PHE A 109 5.52 6.72 -8.48
C PHE A 109 6.59 7.11 -9.53
N ARG A 110 6.41 8.24 -10.23
CA ARG A 110 7.36 8.77 -11.21
C ARG A 110 8.41 9.68 -10.60
N TYR A 111 8.26 10.10 -9.35
CA TYR A 111 9.23 10.97 -8.70
C TYR A 111 10.61 10.35 -8.71
N ASP A 112 11.61 11.15 -9.03
CA ASP A 112 13.02 10.83 -8.82
C ASP A 112 13.41 11.06 -7.35
N THR A 113 14.69 10.83 -7.05
CA THR A 113 15.23 10.94 -5.68
C THR A 113 15.05 12.34 -5.10
N ASP A 114 15.35 13.39 -5.89
CA ASP A 114 15.27 14.78 -5.43
C ASP A 114 13.82 15.21 -5.23
N GLU A 115 12.92 14.80 -6.11
CA GLU A 115 11.49 15.04 -5.99
C GLU A 115 10.88 14.35 -4.76
N ILE A 116 11.27 13.09 -4.50
CA ILE A 116 10.84 12.36 -3.30
C ILE A 116 11.29 13.10 -2.05
N LYS A 117 12.58 13.49 -1.98
CA LYS A 117 13.14 14.24 -0.85
C LYS A 117 12.40 15.55 -0.65
N TYR A 118 12.26 16.34 -1.71
CA TYR A 118 11.57 17.62 -1.65
C TYR A 118 10.14 17.49 -1.14
N CYS A 119 9.36 16.53 -1.68
CA CYS A 119 7.98 16.32 -1.27
C CYS A 119 7.86 15.78 0.16
N ALA A 120 8.77 14.87 0.58
CA ALA A 120 8.80 14.36 1.94
C ALA A 120 9.11 15.44 2.96
N ASP A 121 10.09 16.30 2.69
CA ASP A 121 10.48 17.40 3.56
C ASP A 121 9.39 18.49 3.60
N LEU A 122 8.82 18.87 2.45
CA LEU A 122 7.74 19.84 2.35
C LEU A 122 6.47 19.38 3.10
N ALA A 123 6.12 18.13 2.95
CA ALA A 123 4.98 17.54 3.65
C ALA A 123 5.31 17.19 5.11
N GLU A 124 6.56 17.25 5.53
CA GLU A 124 7.04 16.85 6.85
C GLU A 124 6.61 15.40 7.18
N VAL A 125 6.95 14.46 6.30
CA VAL A 125 6.54 13.06 6.42
C VAL A 125 7.30 12.37 7.56
N ASP A 126 6.56 11.77 8.50
CA ASP A 126 7.13 11.10 9.65
C ASP A 126 7.54 9.64 9.36
N VAL A 127 6.83 8.98 8.44
CA VAL A 127 7.04 7.58 8.05
C VAL A 127 6.82 7.42 6.56
N ILE A 128 7.60 6.55 5.89
CA ILE A 128 7.39 6.19 4.49
C ILE A 128 7.17 4.69 4.37
N VAL A 129 6.11 4.29 3.66
CA VAL A 129 5.94 2.92 3.16
C VAL A 129 6.23 2.90 1.66
N PHE A 130 7.08 1.97 1.22
CA PHE A 130 7.55 1.96 -0.16
C PHE A 130 7.69 0.55 -0.73
N GLY A 131 7.60 0.45 -2.06
CA GLY A 131 7.75 -0.81 -2.80
C GLY A 131 9.18 -1.06 -3.28
N SER A 132 9.47 -2.31 -3.67
CA SER A 132 10.80 -2.74 -4.15
C SER A 132 11.34 -1.88 -5.30
N ASN A 133 10.47 -1.37 -6.17
CA ASN A 133 10.83 -0.51 -7.30
C ASN A 133 11.50 0.82 -6.88
N PHE A 134 11.40 1.21 -5.61
CA PHE A 134 11.84 2.51 -5.11
C PHE A 134 13.09 2.45 -4.23
N ILE A 135 13.64 1.26 -3.96
CA ILE A 135 14.86 1.10 -3.14
C ILE A 135 15.97 2.02 -3.64
N GLY A 136 16.34 1.94 -4.93
CA GLY A 136 17.43 2.73 -5.48
C GLY A 136 17.18 4.26 -5.51
N ARG A 137 15.93 4.70 -5.35
CA ARG A 137 15.59 6.14 -5.26
C ARG A 137 15.58 6.64 -3.80
N LEU A 138 15.26 5.76 -2.85
CA LEU A 138 15.21 6.11 -1.42
C LEU A 138 16.56 5.93 -0.72
N GLU A 139 17.33 4.91 -1.09
CA GLU A 139 18.62 4.60 -0.46
C GLU A 139 19.57 5.81 -0.37
N PRO A 140 19.75 6.65 -1.43
CA PRO A 140 20.63 7.82 -1.35
C PRO A 140 20.18 8.90 -0.36
N ILE A 141 18.89 8.93 -0.02
CA ILE A 141 18.29 9.99 0.81
C ILE A 141 17.72 9.48 2.14
N ALA A 142 17.83 8.18 2.42
CA ALA A 142 17.19 7.57 3.59
C ALA A 142 17.61 8.26 4.90
N ASP A 143 18.88 8.62 5.05
CA ASP A 143 19.43 9.30 6.22
C ASP A 143 19.29 10.85 6.16
N GLU A 144 18.82 11.39 5.03
CA GLU A 144 18.74 12.84 4.81
C GLU A 144 17.31 13.39 5.03
N LEU A 145 16.31 12.54 5.17
CA LEU A 145 14.93 12.97 5.36
C LEU A 145 14.72 13.52 6.76
N SER A 146 14.45 14.82 6.85
CA SER A 146 14.54 15.63 8.08
C SER A 146 13.62 15.17 9.22
N ARG A 147 12.47 14.60 8.91
CA ARG A 147 11.49 14.11 9.90
C ARG A 147 11.24 12.63 9.85
N ASN A 148 11.62 11.98 8.76
CA ASN A 148 11.35 10.56 8.59
C ASN A 148 12.14 9.75 9.61
N ARG A 149 11.43 9.04 10.47
CA ARG A 149 12.00 8.22 11.56
C ARG A 149 11.85 6.73 11.33
N LEU A 150 11.10 6.32 10.32
CA LEU A 150 10.81 4.92 10.05
C LEU A 150 10.41 4.72 8.59
N MET A 151 10.92 3.66 7.98
CA MET A 151 10.56 3.24 6.64
C MET A 151 10.09 1.80 6.64
N PHE A 152 8.93 1.54 6.02
CA PHE A 152 8.40 0.19 5.82
C PHE A 152 8.59 -0.23 4.38
N TYR A 153 9.24 -1.36 4.20
CA TYR A 153 9.40 -2.01 2.90
C TYR A 153 8.24 -2.96 2.63
N PHE A 154 7.67 -2.86 1.44
CA PHE A 154 6.67 -3.80 0.92
C PHE A 154 7.14 -4.33 -0.44
N GLY A 155 7.33 -5.63 -0.57
CA GLY A 155 7.68 -6.25 -1.85
C GLY A 155 8.30 -7.62 -1.72
N GLU A 156 8.52 -8.25 -2.88
CA GLU A 156 9.27 -9.48 -2.99
C GLU A 156 10.78 -9.16 -3.05
N GLY A 157 11.57 -9.93 -2.35
CA GLY A 157 13.04 -9.75 -2.30
C GLY A 157 13.55 -9.33 -0.93
N GLY A 158 14.80 -8.91 -0.86
CA GLY A 158 15.44 -8.53 0.40
C GLY A 158 15.03 -7.13 0.85
N CYS A 159 14.51 -7.02 2.07
CA CYS A 159 14.29 -5.73 2.72
C CYS A 159 15.64 -5.02 2.95
N PRO A 160 15.79 -3.73 2.58
CA PRO A 160 16.98 -2.96 2.89
C PRO A 160 17.22 -2.86 4.40
N ALA A 161 18.49 -2.81 4.81
CA ALA A 161 18.86 -2.76 6.24
C ALA A 161 18.36 -1.48 6.96
N TRP A 162 18.04 -0.42 6.20
CA TRP A 162 17.51 0.85 6.70
C TRP A 162 15.98 0.89 6.75
N ALA A 163 15.30 -0.22 6.43
CA ALA A 163 13.83 -0.31 6.46
C ALA A 163 13.36 -1.53 7.25
N GLU A 164 12.12 -1.53 7.66
CA GLU A 164 11.43 -2.64 8.29
C GLU A 164 10.53 -3.35 7.26
N ASP A 165 10.61 -4.67 7.21
CA ASP A 165 9.78 -5.47 6.29
C ASP A 165 8.33 -5.52 6.78
N TYR A 166 7.42 -5.12 5.88
CA TYR A 166 5.98 -5.20 6.10
C TYR A 166 5.34 -6.42 5.40
N SER A 167 6.07 -7.13 4.57
CA SER A 167 5.54 -8.24 3.75
C SER A 167 5.18 -9.51 4.53
N SER A 168 5.42 -9.52 5.84
CA SER A 168 5.20 -10.66 6.77
C SER A 168 3.78 -10.73 7.33
#